data_cef2366173a21699b33dcd2045000070
#
_entry.id   cef2366173a21699b33dcd2045000070
#
_cell.length_a   1.000
_cell.length_b   1.000
_cell.length_c   1.000
_cell.angle_alpha   90.00
_cell.angle_beta   90.00
_cell.angle_gamma   90.00
#
_symmetry.space_group_name_H-M   'P 1'
#
loop_
_entity.id
_entity.type
_entity.pdbx_description
1 polymer ?
#
loop_
_entity_poly.entity_id
_entity_poly.type
_entity_poly.pdbx_seq_one_letter_code
_entity_poly.pdbx_strand_id
1 'polypeptide(L)'
;MEPVIVFNILQSMRMLTRGMKVLREKCVDGIEADAARCKALLEHSLVAVTAINPFVGYVKASAVAKEALASGNSVRAVVLAKGLMTEAQLAEAFSTENLLGQNHTAKS
;
A
#
# COMPACT_ATOMS: atom_id res chain seq x y z
N MET A 1 -12.16 -9.68 49.17
CA MET A 1 -11.52 -9.94 47.87
C MET A 1 -12.20 -9.18 46.71
N GLU A 2 -13.52 -9.22 46.62
CA GLU A 2 -14.28 -8.53 45.56
C GLU A 2 -13.99 -7.02 45.44
N PRO A 3 -13.93 -6.22 46.54
CA PRO A 3 -13.61 -4.79 46.38
C PRO A 3 -12.25 -4.50 45.77
N VAL A 4 -11.25 -5.33 46.04
CA VAL A 4 -9.91 -5.18 45.45
C VAL A 4 -9.90 -5.52 43.97
N ILE A 5 -10.63 -6.55 43.59
CA ILE A 5 -10.78 -6.94 42.18
C ILE A 5 -11.46 -5.83 41.39
N VAL A 6 -12.58 -5.30 41.90
CA VAL A 6 -13.31 -4.20 41.29
C VAL A 6 -12.43 -2.95 41.17
N PHE A 7 -11.69 -2.60 42.22
CA PHE A 7 -10.76 -1.48 42.21
C PHE A 7 -9.72 -1.61 41.10
N ASN A 8 -9.07 -2.79 41.01
CA ASN A 8 -8.04 -3.05 40.01
C ASN A 8 -8.59 -2.98 38.58
N ILE A 9 -9.79 -3.52 38.35
CA ILE A 9 -10.46 -3.43 37.03
C ILE A 9 -10.74 -1.98 36.68
N LEU A 10 -11.37 -1.21 37.57
CA LEU A 10 -11.70 0.19 37.31
C LEU A 10 -10.44 1.05 37.13
N GLN A 11 -9.38 0.78 37.88
CA GLN A 11 -8.09 1.45 37.71
C GLN A 11 -7.50 1.16 36.33
N SER A 12 -7.47 -0.10 35.92
CA SER A 12 -6.97 -0.50 34.59
C SER A 12 -7.77 0.15 33.47
N MET A 13 -9.10 0.17 33.56
CA MET A 13 -9.95 0.83 32.57
C MET A 13 -9.65 2.34 32.47
N ARG A 14 -9.47 3.03 33.61
CA ARG A 14 -9.12 4.46 33.61
C ARG A 14 -7.75 4.71 33.00
N MET A 15 -6.76 3.86 33.30
CA MET A 15 -5.42 3.98 32.74
C MET A 15 -5.45 3.77 31.22
N LEU A 16 -6.12 2.75 30.72
CA LEU A 16 -6.29 2.48 29.30
C LEU A 16 -7.00 3.63 28.58
N THR A 17 -8.09 4.14 29.15
CA THR A 17 -8.84 5.26 28.57
C THR A 17 -7.96 6.50 28.43
N ARG A 18 -7.18 6.83 29.47
CA ARG A 18 -6.24 7.97 29.43
C ARG A 18 -5.11 7.71 28.44
N GLY A 19 -4.56 6.51 28.40
CA GLY A 19 -3.52 6.12 27.46
C GLY A 19 -3.96 6.24 25.99
N MET A 20 -5.16 5.74 25.69
CA MET A 20 -5.74 5.88 24.34
C MET A 20 -5.98 7.34 23.95
N LYS A 21 -6.45 8.16 24.88
CA LYS A 21 -6.64 9.59 24.63
C LYS A 21 -5.29 10.28 24.30
N VAL A 22 -4.26 10.04 25.10
CA VAL A 22 -2.92 10.60 24.88
C VAL A 22 -2.35 10.11 23.56
N LEU A 23 -2.48 8.83 23.25
CA LEU A 23 -2.02 8.26 21.98
C LEU A 23 -2.71 8.96 20.80
N ARG A 24 -4.03 9.10 20.85
CA ARG A 24 -4.78 9.81 19.81
C ARG A 24 -4.28 11.25 19.66
N GLU A 25 -4.29 12.03 20.74
CA GLU A 25 -4.00 13.48 20.69
C GLU A 25 -2.54 13.82 20.41
N LYS A 26 -1.61 12.94 20.80
CA LYS A 26 -0.15 13.21 20.69
C LYS A 26 0.53 12.48 19.56
N CYS A 27 -0.08 11.42 19.03
CA CYS A 27 0.51 10.62 17.96
C CYS A 27 -0.37 10.55 16.72
N VAL A 28 -1.68 10.31 16.87
CA VAL A 28 -2.55 10.03 15.73
C VAL A 28 -3.10 11.30 15.09
N ASP A 29 -3.58 12.26 15.93
CA ASP A 29 -4.21 13.51 15.48
C ASP A 29 -3.19 14.46 14.85
N GLY A 30 -2.50 14.21 13.89
CA GLY A 30 -1.48 15.06 13.26
C GLY A 30 -0.60 14.28 12.31
N ILE A 31 -0.94 13.00 12.10
CA ILE A 31 -0.27 12.19 11.09
C ILE A 31 -0.66 12.69 9.71
N GLU A 32 0.34 13.15 8.97
CA GLU A 32 0.21 13.50 7.56
C GLU A 32 1.07 12.55 6.72
N ALA A 33 0.52 12.10 5.60
CA ALA A 33 1.25 11.24 4.68
C ALA A 33 2.21 12.08 3.82
N ASP A 34 3.48 11.70 3.76
CA ASP A 34 4.40 12.18 2.74
C ASP A 34 4.04 11.52 1.40
N ALA A 35 3.14 12.14 0.65
CA ALA A 35 2.63 11.62 -0.60
C ALA A 35 3.74 11.39 -1.64
N ALA A 36 4.76 12.26 -1.68
CA ALA A 36 5.87 12.13 -2.60
C ALA A 36 6.72 10.89 -2.27
N ARG A 37 7.01 10.66 -1.00
CA ARG A 37 7.74 9.48 -0.54
C ARG A 37 6.95 8.20 -0.75
N CYS A 38 5.65 8.20 -0.43
CA CYS A 38 4.77 7.05 -0.66
C CYS A 38 4.72 6.67 -2.13
N LYS A 39 4.58 7.66 -3.03
CA LYS A 39 4.59 7.43 -4.47
C LYS A 39 5.92 6.84 -4.95
N ALA A 40 7.05 7.40 -4.52
CA ALA A 40 8.37 6.88 -4.88
C ALA A 40 8.56 5.43 -4.41
N LEU A 41 8.14 5.10 -3.20
CA LEU A 41 8.20 3.73 -2.68
C LEU A 41 7.34 2.76 -3.50
N LEU A 42 6.15 3.19 -3.91
CA LEU A 42 5.26 2.38 -4.74
C LEU A 42 5.85 2.14 -6.14
N GLU A 43 6.42 3.16 -6.77
CA GLU A 43 7.03 3.06 -8.11
C GLU A 43 8.24 2.10 -8.14
N HIS A 44 8.98 2.00 -7.06
CA HIS A 44 10.10 1.07 -6.90
C HIS A 44 9.70 -0.30 -6.32
N SER A 45 8.43 -0.49 -5.97
CA SER A 45 7.95 -1.73 -5.42
C SER A 45 7.70 -2.79 -6.50
N LEU A 46 8.22 -4.00 -6.30
CA LEU A 46 7.92 -5.14 -7.18
C LEU A 46 6.45 -5.57 -7.11
N VAL A 47 5.72 -5.20 -6.07
CA VAL A 47 4.27 -5.44 -5.98
C VAL A 47 3.53 -4.76 -7.13
N ALA A 48 4.05 -3.65 -7.63
CA ALA A 48 3.55 -2.96 -8.81
C ALA A 48 3.47 -3.84 -10.08
N VAL A 49 4.26 -4.92 -10.15
CA VAL A 49 4.19 -5.89 -11.26
C VAL A 49 2.82 -6.58 -11.34
N THR A 50 2.13 -6.75 -10.23
CA THR A 50 0.79 -7.35 -10.24
C THR A 50 -0.23 -6.50 -10.99
N ALA A 51 -0.06 -5.17 -10.97
CA ALA A 51 -0.94 -4.25 -11.67
C ALA A 51 -0.83 -4.36 -13.21
N ILE A 52 0.31 -4.77 -13.73
CA ILE A 52 0.50 -4.94 -15.18
C ILE A 52 0.13 -6.34 -15.69
N ASN A 53 -0.09 -7.32 -14.81
CA ASN A 53 -0.45 -8.69 -15.19
C ASN A 53 -1.66 -8.79 -16.13
N PRO A 54 -2.77 -8.06 -15.90
CA PRO A 54 -3.94 -8.12 -16.76
C PRO A 54 -3.67 -7.66 -18.20
N PHE A 55 -2.66 -6.80 -18.40
CA PHE A 55 -2.34 -6.20 -19.69
C PHE A 55 -1.29 -7.00 -20.46
N VAL A 56 -0.26 -7.51 -19.78
CA VAL A 56 0.90 -8.14 -20.46
C VAL A 56 0.99 -9.65 -20.24
N GLY A 57 0.22 -10.19 -19.31
CA GLY A 57 0.25 -11.59 -18.90
C GLY A 57 1.40 -11.93 -17.95
N TYR A 58 1.23 -13.00 -17.18
CA TYR A 58 2.13 -13.39 -16.09
C TYR A 58 3.60 -13.59 -16.50
N VAL A 59 3.83 -14.24 -17.63
CA VAL A 59 5.20 -14.55 -18.09
C VAL A 59 6.00 -13.28 -18.37
N LYS A 60 5.41 -12.33 -19.10
CA LYS A 60 6.05 -11.06 -19.42
C LYS A 60 6.20 -10.18 -18.18
N ALA A 61 5.21 -10.15 -17.32
CA ALA A 61 5.27 -9.42 -16.05
C ALA A 61 6.38 -9.96 -15.13
N SER A 62 6.54 -11.29 -15.06
CA SER A 62 7.64 -11.91 -14.32
C SER A 62 9.02 -11.55 -14.90
N ALA A 63 9.16 -11.48 -16.22
CA ALA A 63 10.40 -11.04 -16.86
C ALA A 63 10.72 -9.57 -16.54
N VAL A 64 9.71 -8.70 -16.56
CA VAL A 64 9.83 -7.28 -16.16
C VAL A 64 10.26 -7.17 -14.69
N ALA A 65 9.68 -7.96 -13.78
CA ALA A 65 10.07 -7.96 -12.37
C ALA A 65 11.54 -8.31 -12.17
N LYS A 66 12.02 -9.36 -12.84
CA LYS A 66 13.41 -9.80 -12.76
C LYS A 66 14.38 -8.73 -13.26
N GLU A 67 14.03 -8.07 -14.36
CA GLU A 67 14.85 -7.02 -14.94
C GLU A 67 14.83 -5.73 -14.09
N ALA A 68 13.69 -5.33 -13.58
CA ALA A 68 13.57 -4.20 -12.65
C ALA A 68 14.45 -4.43 -11.41
N LEU A 69 14.43 -5.65 -10.86
CA LEU A 69 15.27 -6.02 -9.71
C LEU A 69 16.77 -5.99 -10.05
N ALA A 70 17.14 -6.50 -11.21
CA ALA A 70 18.56 -6.57 -11.63
C ALA A 70 19.13 -5.19 -11.99
N SER A 71 18.32 -4.32 -12.61
CA SER A 71 18.75 -2.99 -13.07
C SER A 71 18.56 -1.88 -12.02
N GLY A 72 17.77 -2.12 -10.97
CA GLY A 72 17.36 -1.09 -9.99
C GLY A 72 16.37 -0.07 -10.56
N ASN A 73 15.87 -0.27 -11.78
CA ASN A 73 14.89 0.62 -12.40
C ASN A 73 13.48 0.33 -11.90
N SER A 74 12.59 1.33 -12.01
CA SER A 74 11.18 1.11 -11.70
C SER A 74 10.53 0.19 -12.73
N VAL A 75 9.51 -0.57 -12.30
CA VAL A 75 8.69 -1.43 -13.17
C VAL A 75 8.14 -0.63 -14.36
N ARG A 76 7.71 0.60 -14.13
CA ARG A 76 7.22 1.51 -15.16
C ARG A 76 8.28 1.79 -16.24
N ALA A 77 9.50 2.10 -15.84
CA ALA A 77 10.59 2.38 -16.75
C ALA A 77 10.94 1.17 -17.64
N VAL A 78 10.98 -0.03 -17.05
CA VAL A 78 11.25 -1.27 -17.78
C VAL A 78 10.14 -1.60 -18.78
N VAL A 79 8.88 -1.44 -18.40
CA VAL A 79 7.72 -1.68 -19.28
C VAL A 79 7.72 -0.75 -20.48
N LEU A 80 8.01 0.54 -20.26
CA LEU A 80 8.12 1.53 -21.35
C LEU A 80 9.31 1.24 -22.28
N ALA A 81 10.47 0.96 -21.72
CA ALA A 81 11.68 0.62 -22.49
C ALA A 81 11.48 -0.60 -23.40
N LYS A 82 10.66 -1.57 -22.95
CA LYS A 82 10.31 -2.75 -23.74
C LYS A 82 9.13 -2.56 -24.68
N GLY A 83 8.47 -1.43 -24.65
CA GLY A 83 7.29 -1.16 -25.47
C GLY A 83 6.11 -2.10 -25.19
N LEU A 84 6.02 -2.65 -23.97
CA LEU A 84 4.98 -3.64 -23.60
C LEU A 84 3.62 -2.99 -23.36
N MET A 85 3.61 -1.72 -22.94
CA MET A 85 2.42 -0.94 -22.68
C MET A 85 2.65 0.52 -23.08
N THR A 86 1.56 1.20 -23.40
CA THR A 86 1.56 2.66 -23.62
C THR A 86 1.51 3.41 -22.29
N GLU A 87 1.88 4.69 -22.31
CA GLU A 87 1.80 5.57 -21.13
C GLU A 87 0.38 5.62 -20.55
N ALA A 88 -0.63 5.66 -21.44
CA ALA A 88 -2.05 5.66 -21.03
C ALA A 88 -2.44 4.35 -20.31
N GLN A 89 -2.04 3.21 -20.85
CA GLN A 89 -2.28 1.91 -20.21
C GLN A 89 -1.56 1.77 -18.87
N LEU A 90 -0.35 2.33 -18.75
CA LEU A 90 0.37 2.38 -17.49
C LEU A 90 -0.33 3.27 -16.47
N ALA A 91 -0.82 4.43 -16.87
CA ALA A 91 -1.58 5.31 -16.00
C ALA A 91 -2.86 4.63 -15.48
N GLU A 92 -3.55 3.87 -16.32
CA GLU A 92 -4.70 3.08 -15.94
C GLU A 92 -4.31 1.94 -14.98
N ALA A 93 -3.27 1.16 -15.29
CA ALA A 93 -2.80 0.05 -14.46
C ALA A 93 -2.39 0.49 -13.06
N PHE A 94 -1.77 1.67 -12.95
CA PHE A 94 -1.33 2.26 -11.68
C PHE A 94 -2.34 3.22 -11.07
N SER A 95 -3.57 3.29 -11.57
CA SER A 95 -4.63 4.07 -10.95
C SER A 95 -4.97 3.54 -9.57
N THR A 96 -5.42 4.42 -8.68
CA THR A 96 -5.78 4.04 -7.31
C THR A 96 -6.88 2.97 -7.30
N GLU A 97 -7.86 3.08 -8.20
CA GLU A 97 -8.96 2.12 -8.33
C GLU A 97 -8.46 0.72 -8.70
N ASN A 98 -7.51 0.62 -9.63
CA ASN A 98 -6.91 -0.66 -10.03
C ASN A 98 -6.03 -1.25 -8.94
N LEU A 99 -5.21 -0.44 -8.28
CA LEU A 99 -4.33 -0.89 -7.20
C LEU A 99 -5.12 -1.37 -5.98
N LEU A 100 -6.27 -0.78 -5.69
CA LEU A 100 -7.19 -1.20 -4.62
C LEU A 100 -8.12 -2.35 -5.03
N GLY A 101 -8.07 -2.82 -6.27
CA GLY A 101 -8.91 -3.90 -6.76
C GLY A 101 -10.39 -3.53 -6.97
N GLN A 102 -10.73 -2.24 -6.94
CA GLN A 102 -12.11 -1.78 -7.05
C GLN A 102 -12.73 -2.03 -8.44
N ASN A 103 -11.92 -2.19 -9.47
CA ASN A 103 -12.37 -2.46 -10.84
C ASN A 103 -12.64 -3.95 -11.14
N HIS A 104 -12.26 -4.87 -10.24
CA HIS A 104 -12.49 -6.31 -10.46
C HIS A 104 -13.89 -6.78 -10.10
N THR A 105 -14.71 -5.97 -9.44
CA THR A 105 -16.09 -6.32 -9.05
C THR A 105 -17.14 -6.07 -10.14
N ALA A 106 -16.76 -5.46 -11.28
CA ALA A 106 -17.70 -5.07 -12.32
C ALA A 106 -17.78 -6.05 -13.53
N LYS A 107 -17.08 -7.20 -13.47
CA LYS A 107 -17.13 -8.23 -14.55
C LYS A 107 -17.34 -9.61 -13.95
N SER A 108 -18.52 -9.82 -13.36
CA SER A 108 -19.11 -11.13 -13.13
C SER A 108 -20.44 -11.20 -13.83
#